data_44a34f285f37fe205ddd1c6e80000cea
#
_entry.id   44a34f285f37fe205ddd1c6e80000cea
#
_cell.length_a   1.000
_cell.length_b   1.000
_cell.length_c   1.000
_cell.angle_alpha   90.00
_cell.angle_beta   90.00
_cell.angle_gamma   90.00
#
_symmetry.space_group_name_H-M   'P 1'
#
loop_
_entity.id
_entity.type
_entity.pdbx_description
1 polymer ?
#
loop_
_entity_poly.entity_id
_entity_poly.type
_entity_poly.pdbx_seq_one_letter_code
_entity_poly.pdbx_strand_id
1 'polypeptide(L)'
;MTAMLPSPCPQNHAANLLPLPDGSLLCVWFGGTQEGVADISVYSSRLAPGADRWSEAVKLSDDPARSEQNPVLFLAPDGVLWLLWTAQLAGNQDTAIVRMRQSRDLGASWGPIETLLDQPGTFIRQPITVLENGNWLLPVFYCRTQPGEKWVGNDDVSAVKISSDGGKSWRDVAVPGSLGCVHMNITALPNGTLVALYRSRWADHIYYSQSEDGGESWSQPEPTTLPNNNSSVQVTTLQDGTLALVFNNMSAAGATERRASLYDEIDDGDDSRKEPQARE
;
A
#
# COMPACT_ATOMS: atom_id res chain seq x y z
N MET A 1 -25.53 -1.81 9.81
CA MET A 1 -25.82 -2.39 8.48
C MET A 1 -24.50 -2.89 7.92
N THR A 2 -24.45 -4.10 7.39
CA THR A 2 -23.23 -4.68 6.80
C THR A 2 -23.48 -4.87 5.31
N ALA A 3 -22.64 -4.25 4.47
CA ALA A 3 -22.66 -4.42 3.02
C ALA A 3 -21.42 -5.23 2.60
N MET A 4 -21.63 -6.38 1.95
CA MET A 4 -20.54 -7.24 1.49
C MET A 4 -20.00 -6.74 0.16
N LEU A 5 -18.66 -6.61 0.06
CA LEU A 5 -17.97 -6.36 -1.19
C LEU A 5 -18.04 -7.60 -2.11
N PRO A 6 -18.22 -7.42 -3.43
CA PRO A 6 -18.09 -8.53 -4.36
C PRO A 6 -16.66 -9.06 -4.37
N SER A 7 -16.51 -10.37 -4.38
CA SER A 7 -15.20 -11.06 -4.38
C SER A 7 -15.08 -11.88 -5.67
N PRO A 8 -14.62 -11.28 -6.79
CA PRO A 8 -14.62 -11.92 -8.10
C PRO A 8 -13.54 -12.99 -8.25
N CYS A 9 -12.56 -13.03 -7.36
CA CYS A 9 -11.38 -13.90 -7.45
C CYS A 9 -11.28 -14.84 -6.24
N PRO A 10 -10.56 -15.97 -6.36
CA PRO A 10 -10.26 -16.87 -5.24
C PRO A 10 -9.55 -16.14 -4.09
N GLN A 11 -8.58 -15.27 -4.40
CA GLN A 11 -7.91 -14.42 -3.42
C GLN A 11 -8.22 -12.95 -3.71
N ASN A 12 -8.54 -12.19 -2.66
CA ASN A 12 -8.80 -10.75 -2.71
C ASN A 12 -8.12 -10.10 -1.50
N HIS A 13 -7.25 -9.10 -1.72
CA HIS A 13 -6.39 -8.53 -0.70
C HIS A 13 -6.32 -7.01 -0.78
N ALA A 14 -5.81 -6.40 0.30
CA ALA A 14 -5.35 -5.02 0.39
C ALA A 14 -6.41 -3.99 -0.03
N ALA A 15 -7.63 -4.13 0.45
CA ALA A 15 -8.68 -3.15 0.22
C ALA A 15 -8.26 -1.75 0.70
N ASN A 16 -8.59 -0.74 -0.13
CA ASN A 16 -8.46 0.67 0.21
C ASN A 16 -9.79 1.37 -0.08
N LEU A 17 -10.28 2.14 0.89
CA LEU A 17 -11.57 2.82 0.85
C LEU A 17 -11.37 4.33 0.78
N LEU A 18 -12.16 4.99 -0.06
CA LEU A 18 -12.21 6.44 -0.16
C LEU A 18 -13.65 6.94 -0.17
N PRO A 19 -14.06 7.78 0.80
CA PRO A 19 -15.31 8.54 0.70
C PRO A 19 -15.17 9.60 -0.39
N LEU A 20 -16.17 9.69 -1.25
CA LEU A 20 -16.19 10.65 -2.35
C LEU A 20 -17.10 11.84 -2.03
N PRO A 21 -16.88 13.02 -2.69
CA PRO A 21 -17.69 14.22 -2.44
C PRO A 21 -19.18 14.07 -2.74
N ASP A 22 -19.56 13.13 -3.60
CA ASP A 22 -20.97 12.80 -3.91
C ASP A 22 -21.66 11.95 -2.83
N GLY A 23 -20.95 11.65 -1.73
CA GLY A 23 -21.42 10.83 -0.61
C GLY A 23 -21.32 9.33 -0.85
N SER A 24 -20.79 8.88 -1.99
CA SER A 24 -20.51 7.47 -2.25
C SER A 24 -19.19 7.04 -1.60
N LEU A 25 -19.02 5.73 -1.41
CA LEU A 25 -17.74 5.12 -1.07
C LEU A 25 -17.18 4.39 -2.30
N LEU A 26 -15.91 4.59 -2.61
CA LEU A 26 -15.19 3.80 -3.59
C LEU A 26 -14.21 2.88 -2.87
N CYS A 27 -14.24 1.60 -3.20
CA CYS A 27 -13.31 0.60 -2.73
C CYS A 27 -12.48 0.08 -3.88
N VAL A 28 -11.17 -0.05 -3.69
CA VAL A 28 -10.27 -0.75 -4.59
C VAL A 28 -9.53 -1.84 -3.84
N TRP A 29 -9.23 -2.93 -4.51
CA TRP A 29 -8.45 -4.06 -3.96
C TRP A 29 -7.72 -4.77 -5.11
N PHE A 30 -6.83 -5.69 -4.79
CA PHE A 30 -6.31 -6.60 -5.80
C PHE A 30 -6.83 -8.02 -5.60
N GLY A 31 -6.94 -8.75 -6.69
CA GLY A 31 -7.41 -10.14 -6.66
C GLY A 31 -6.94 -10.94 -7.88
N GLY A 32 -6.94 -12.24 -7.71
CA GLY A 32 -6.54 -13.23 -8.70
C GLY A 32 -6.52 -14.63 -8.10
N THR A 33 -5.75 -15.55 -8.68
CA THR A 33 -5.67 -16.94 -8.19
C THR A 33 -4.79 -17.07 -6.97
N GLN A 34 -3.65 -16.36 -6.92
CA GLN A 34 -2.70 -16.35 -5.80
C GLN A 34 -1.93 -15.04 -5.78
N GLU A 35 -1.68 -14.49 -4.58
CA GLU A 35 -0.85 -13.29 -4.42
C GLU A 35 0.54 -13.54 -5.02
N GLY A 36 1.01 -12.60 -5.85
CA GLY A 36 2.33 -12.64 -6.48
C GLY A 36 2.37 -13.18 -7.90
N VAL A 37 1.32 -13.86 -8.38
CA VAL A 37 1.29 -14.34 -9.77
C VAL A 37 0.73 -13.26 -10.73
N ALA A 38 1.02 -13.41 -12.03
CA ALA A 38 0.70 -12.38 -13.02
C ALA A 38 -0.80 -12.22 -13.35
N ASP A 39 -1.68 -13.08 -12.84
CA ASP A 39 -3.14 -12.92 -12.97
C ASP A 39 -3.76 -11.99 -11.91
N ILE A 40 -2.95 -11.52 -10.95
CA ILE A 40 -3.36 -10.51 -9.97
C ILE A 40 -3.59 -9.18 -10.66
N SER A 41 -4.80 -8.64 -10.49
CA SER A 41 -5.23 -7.37 -11.08
C SER A 41 -5.96 -6.51 -10.05
N VAL A 42 -6.07 -5.21 -10.34
CA VAL A 42 -6.78 -4.25 -9.51
C VAL A 42 -8.26 -4.25 -9.87
N TYR A 43 -9.11 -4.27 -8.86
CA TYR A 43 -10.57 -4.19 -8.95
C TYR A 43 -11.11 -2.99 -8.18
N SER A 44 -12.29 -2.54 -8.56
CA SER A 44 -13.04 -1.52 -7.82
C SER A 44 -14.51 -1.89 -7.68
N SER A 45 -15.15 -1.34 -6.66
CA SER A 45 -16.60 -1.36 -6.47
C SER A 45 -17.03 -0.09 -5.75
N ARG A 46 -18.24 0.37 -6.02
CA ARG A 46 -18.82 1.59 -5.47
C ARG A 46 -20.05 1.26 -4.62
N LEU A 47 -20.14 1.90 -3.45
CA LEU A 47 -21.35 1.95 -2.64
C LEU A 47 -21.99 3.33 -2.80
N ALA A 48 -23.15 3.39 -3.45
CA ALA A 48 -23.88 4.64 -3.60
C ALA A 48 -24.43 5.16 -2.26
N PRO A 49 -24.68 6.47 -2.13
CA PRO A 49 -25.28 7.03 -0.92
C PRO A 49 -26.60 6.34 -0.57
N GLY A 50 -26.73 5.85 0.67
CA GLY A 50 -27.94 5.16 1.14
C GLY A 50 -28.17 3.75 0.59
N ALA A 51 -27.30 3.24 -0.28
CA ALA A 51 -27.38 1.86 -0.76
C ALA A 51 -26.96 0.86 0.32
N ASP A 52 -27.54 -0.34 0.26
CA ASP A 52 -27.21 -1.48 1.12
C ASP A 52 -26.30 -2.51 0.42
N ARG A 53 -25.96 -2.27 -0.85
CA ARG A 53 -25.13 -3.15 -1.68
C ARG A 53 -24.12 -2.37 -2.48
N TRP A 54 -22.92 -2.95 -2.57
CA TRP A 54 -21.87 -2.52 -3.47
C TRP A 54 -22.24 -2.84 -4.93
N SER A 55 -21.74 -2.05 -5.87
CA SER A 55 -21.83 -2.36 -7.31
C SER A 55 -21.06 -3.66 -7.61
N GLU A 56 -21.29 -4.22 -8.78
CA GLU A 56 -20.44 -5.29 -9.31
C GLU A 56 -18.97 -4.83 -9.36
N ALA A 57 -18.06 -5.79 -9.21
CA ALA A 57 -16.63 -5.52 -9.30
C ALA A 57 -16.22 -5.18 -10.74
N VAL A 58 -15.46 -4.11 -10.90
CA VAL A 58 -14.88 -3.68 -12.17
C VAL A 58 -13.39 -3.89 -12.15
N LYS A 59 -12.83 -4.63 -13.11
CA LYS A 59 -11.39 -4.82 -13.30
C LYS A 59 -10.78 -3.55 -13.87
N LEU A 60 -9.76 -2.99 -13.21
CA LEU A 60 -9.13 -1.72 -13.58
C LEU A 60 -7.72 -1.86 -14.15
N SER A 61 -7.10 -3.02 -14.03
CA SER A 61 -5.77 -3.31 -14.58
C SER A 61 -5.72 -4.71 -15.16
N ASP A 62 -4.80 -4.98 -16.08
CA ASP A 62 -4.70 -6.27 -16.77
C ASP A 62 -3.34 -6.41 -17.47
N ASP A 63 -2.26 -6.56 -16.69
CA ASP A 63 -0.93 -6.81 -17.23
C ASP A 63 -0.61 -8.31 -17.14
N PRO A 64 -0.49 -9.04 -18.27
CA PRO A 64 -0.28 -10.48 -18.26
C PRO A 64 1.12 -10.88 -17.78
N ALA A 65 2.05 -9.93 -17.64
CA ALA A 65 3.43 -10.18 -17.19
C ALA A 65 3.66 -9.81 -15.73
N ARG A 66 2.71 -9.09 -15.08
CA ARG A 66 2.93 -8.50 -13.77
C ARG A 66 1.82 -8.86 -12.79
N SER A 67 2.19 -9.08 -11.54
CA SER A 67 1.27 -9.09 -10.41
C SER A 67 1.00 -7.65 -9.97
N GLU A 68 -0.26 -7.20 -10.07
CA GLU A 68 -0.68 -5.82 -9.83
C GLU A 68 -1.34 -5.70 -8.45
N GLN A 69 -0.62 -5.13 -7.49
CA GLN A 69 -0.92 -5.22 -6.05
C GLN A 69 -1.06 -3.87 -5.36
N ASN A 70 -1.63 -3.89 -4.16
CA ASN A 70 -1.71 -2.76 -3.23
C ASN A 70 -2.27 -1.47 -3.85
N PRO A 71 -3.46 -1.50 -4.45
CA PRO A 71 -4.07 -0.30 -4.98
C PRO A 71 -4.39 0.68 -3.85
N VAL A 72 -4.17 1.96 -4.11
CA VAL A 72 -4.55 3.07 -3.24
C VAL A 72 -5.24 4.16 -4.03
N LEU A 73 -6.25 4.76 -3.44
CA LEU A 73 -7.00 5.89 -4.00
C LEU A 73 -6.51 7.19 -3.37
N PHE A 74 -6.47 8.23 -4.17
CA PHE A 74 -6.16 9.58 -3.72
C PHE A 74 -7.01 10.58 -4.52
N LEU A 75 -7.83 11.35 -3.82
CA LEU A 75 -8.55 12.48 -4.41
C LEU A 75 -7.69 13.74 -4.26
N ALA A 76 -7.13 14.19 -5.36
CA ALA A 76 -6.27 15.37 -5.38
C ALA A 76 -7.07 16.68 -5.14
N PRO A 77 -6.43 17.75 -4.65
CA PRO A 77 -7.09 19.02 -4.37
C PRO A 77 -7.79 19.67 -5.58
N ASP A 78 -7.35 19.34 -6.80
CA ASP A 78 -7.97 19.79 -8.05
C ASP A 78 -9.19 18.96 -8.47
N GLY A 79 -9.60 17.98 -7.65
CA GLY A 79 -10.73 17.09 -7.89
C GLY A 79 -10.44 15.90 -8.81
N VAL A 80 -9.20 15.72 -9.26
CA VAL A 80 -8.80 14.53 -10.01
C VAL A 80 -8.60 13.37 -9.04
N LEU A 81 -9.28 12.25 -9.31
CA LEU A 81 -9.11 11.01 -8.56
C LEU A 81 -7.98 10.20 -9.18
N TRP A 82 -7.00 9.85 -8.36
CA TRP A 82 -5.88 9.01 -8.71
C TRP A 82 -6.07 7.60 -8.16
N LEU A 83 -5.77 6.61 -8.97
CA LEU A 83 -5.59 5.22 -8.56
C LEU A 83 -4.13 4.86 -8.79
N LEU A 84 -3.43 4.50 -7.73
CA LEU A 84 -2.03 4.08 -7.76
C LEU A 84 -1.94 2.60 -7.37
N TRP A 85 -1.01 1.86 -7.95
CA TRP A 85 -0.72 0.48 -7.51
C TRP A 85 0.69 0.06 -7.86
N THR A 86 1.18 -0.98 -7.22
CA THR A 86 2.44 -1.65 -7.56
C THR A 86 2.23 -2.71 -8.62
N ALA A 87 3.17 -2.83 -9.54
CA ALA A 87 3.18 -3.84 -10.61
C ALA A 87 4.55 -4.50 -10.66
N GLN A 88 4.65 -5.76 -10.20
CA GLN A 88 5.89 -6.54 -10.14
C GLN A 88 5.87 -7.70 -11.13
N LEU A 89 7.01 -8.10 -11.64
CA LEU A 89 7.13 -9.39 -12.34
C LEU A 89 6.83 -10.50 -11.33
N ALA A 90 6.21 -11.58 -11.78
CA ALA A 90 5.72 -12.63 -10.90
C ALA A 90 6.78 -13.08 -9.89
N GLY A 91 6.41 -13.14 -8.60
CA GLY A 91 7.27 -13.57 -7.51
C GLY A 91 8.42 -12.63 -7.09
N ASN A 92 8.64 -11.50 -7.79
CA ASN A 92 9.84 -10.66 -7.60
C ASN A 92 9.47 -9.23 -7.21
N GLN A 93 9.37 -8.93 -5.90
CA GLN A 93 9.05 -7.57 -5.44
C GLN A 93 10.13 -6.54 -5.78
N ASP A 94 11.38 -6.93 -5.91
CA ASP A 94 12.49 -6.10 -6.34
C ASP A 94 12.39 -5.62 -7.80
N THR A 95 11.44 -6.15 -8.57
CA THR A 95 11.10 -5.69 -9.95
C THR A 95 9.90 -4.74 -9.96
N ALA A 96 9.31 -4.43 -8.81
CA ALA A 96 8.10 -3.63 -8.73
C ALA A 96 8.31 -2.20 -9.22
N ILE A 97 7.33 -1.70 -9.95
CA ILE A 97 7.18 -0.30 -10.36
C ILE A 97 5.83 0.22 -9.87
N VAL A 98 5.65 1.53 -9.83
CA VAL A 98 4.36 2.13 -9.47
C VAL A 98 3.65 2.62 -10.73
N ARG A 99 2.43 2.13 -10.92
CA ARG A 99 1.52 2.53 -11.98
C ARG A 99 0.40 3.38 -11.46
N MET A 100 -0.24 4.13 -12.36
CA MET A 100 -1.38 4.97 -12.04
C MET A 100 -2.42 5.03 -13.15
N ARG A 101 -3.63 5.43 -12.78
CA ARG A 101 -4.68 5.96 -13.65
C ARG A 101 -5.31 7.17 -12.99
N GLN A 102 -5.89 8.03 -13.79
CA GLN A 102 -6.64 9.21 -13.32
C GLN A 102 -8.09 9.16 -13.79
N SER A 103 -8.98 9.68 -12.97
CA SER A 103 -10.38 9.88 -13.28
C SER A 103 -10.80 11.32 -12.96
N ARG A 104 -11.59 11.94 -13.85
CA ARG A 104 -12.15 13.28 -13.67
C ARG A 104 -13.65 13.26 -13.33
N ASP A 105 -14.23 12.08 -13.19
CA ASP A 105 -15.63 11.82 -12.91
C ASP A 105 -15.81 10.90 -11.69
N LEU A 106 -14.92 11.08 -10.68
CA LEU A 106 -14.96 10.34 -9.41
C LEU A 106 -14.88 8.81 -9.59
N GLY A 107 -14.18 8.33 -10.62
CA GLY A 107 -13.98 6.90 -10.86
C GLY A 107 -15.10 6.21 -11.66
N ALA A 108 -15.99 6.99 -12.30
CA ALA A 108 -16.94 6.43 -13.25
C ALA A 108 -16.25 6.00 -14.56
N SER A 109 -15.23 6.76 -14.99
CA SER A 109 -14.32 6.37 -16.05
C SER A 109 -12.86 6.64 -15.68
N TRP A 110 -11.95 5.93 -16.33
CA TRP A 110 -10.52 6.00 -16.02
C TRP A 110 -9.70 6.24 -17.29
N GLY A 111 -8.74 7.14 -17.20
CA GLY A 111 -7.73 7.39 -18.24
C GLY A 111 -6.83 6.15 -18.50
N PRO A 112 -5.84 6.27 -19.36
CA PRO A 112 -4.88 5.21 -19.64
C PRO A 112 -4.09 4.81 -18.38
N ILE A 113 -3.50 3.61 -18.42
CA ILE A 113 -2.50 3.18 -17.43
C ILE A 113 -1.18 3.85 -17.77
N GLU A 114 -0.60 4.53 -16.78
CA GLU A 114 0.70 5.19 -16.90
C GLU A 114 1.65 4.68 -15.81
N THR A 115 2.95 4.80 -16.04
CA THR A 115 3.96 4.52 -15.00
C THR A 115 4.25 5.83 -14.26
N LEU A 116 3.99 5.84 -12.96
CA LEU A 116 4.29 6.99 -12.09
C LEU A 116 5.74 6.96 -11.61
N LEU A 117 6.21 5.80 -11.14
CA LEU A 117 7.59 5.60 -10.68
C LEU A 117 8.12 4.34 -11.34
N ASP A 118 9.19 4.47 -12.12
CA ASP A 118 9.79 3.41 -12.94
C ASP A 118 11.01 2.74 -12.30
N GLN A 119 11.48 3.27 -11.15
CA GLN A 119 12.59 2.67 -10.41
C GLN A 119 12.20 1.27 -9.92
N PRO A 120 12.89 0.20 -10.35
CA PRO A 120 12.61 -1.16 -9.88
C PRO A 120 12.73 -1.29 -8.36
N GLY A 121 11.90 -2.15 -7.79
CA GLY A 121 11.82 -2.36 -6.35
C GLY A 121 11.00 -1.30 -5.61
N THR A 122 10.44 -0.30 -6.29
CA THR A 122 9.57 0.70 -5.65
C THR A 122 8.19 0.14 -5.39
N PHE A 123 7.79 0.16 -4.12
CA PHE A 123 6.53 -0.39 -3.65
C PHE A 123 5.73 0.66 -2.87
N ILE A 124 4.40 0.68 -3.04
CA ILE A 124 3.47 1.53 -2.28
C ILE A 124 2.45 0.67 -1.53
N ARG A 125 1.86 1.22 -0.46
CA ARG A 125 0.74 0.61 0.25
C ARG A 125 -0.22 1.64 0.82
N GLN A 126 0.22 2.88 0.97
CA GLN A 126 -0.53 3.95 1.62
C GLN A 126 -0.77 5.11 0.64
N PRO A 127 -1.87 5.85 0.80
CA PRO A 127 -2.21 6.95 -0.10
C PRO A 127 -1.28 8.15 0.10
N ILE A 128 -1.37 9.07 -0.87
CA ILE A 128 -0.72 10.38 -0.79
C ILE A 128 -1.34 11.19 0.35
N THR A 129 -0.49 11.83 1.15
CA THR A 129 -0.87 12.84 2.14
C THR A 129 -0.57 14.22 1.57
N VAL A 130 -1.55 15.13 1.58
CA VAL A 130 -1.37 16.53 1.17
C VAL A 130 -1.14 17.39 2.41
N LEU A 131 -0.06 18.17 2.41
CA LEU A 131 0.28 19.08 3.48
C LEU A 131 -0.38 20.46 3.27
N GLU A 132 -0.48 21.25 4.34
CA GLU A 132 -1.03 22.62 4.28
C GLU A 132 -0.27 23.56 3.31
N ASN A 133 1.04 23.32 3.13
CA ASN A 133 1.86 24.05 2.17
C ASN A 133 1.66 23.60 0.70
N GLY A 134 0.77 22.66 0.45
CA GLY A 134 0.47 22.09 -0.86
C GLY A 134 1.39 20.98 -1.33
N ASN A 135 2.42 20.63 -0.58
CA ASN A 135 3.27 19.47 -0.91
C ASN A 135 2.51 18.15 -0.74
N TRP A 136 2.80 17.20 -1.61
CA TRP A 136 2.28 15.85 -1.55
C TRP A 136 3.36 14.89 -1.07
N LEU A 137 3.01 14.05 -0.10
CA LEU A 137 3.88 13.00 0.43
C LEU A 137 3.33 11.64 0.00
N LEU A 138 4.08 10.88 -0.78
CA LEU A 138 3.77 9.50 -1.13
C LEU A 138 4.76 8.58 -0.41
N PRO A 139 4.32 7.84 0.62
CA PRO A 139 5.16 6.85 1.28
C PRO A 139 5.47 5.70 0.32
N VAL A 140 6.74 5.38 0.19
CA VAL A 140 7.24 4.24 -0.59
C VAL A 140 8.16 3.38 0.27
N PHE A 141 8.39 2.15 -0.16
CA PHE A 141 9.53 1.39 0.33
C PHE A 141 10.22 0.72 -0.85
N TYR A 142 11.50 0.47 -0.68
CA TYR A 142 12.34 -0.16 -1.70
C TYR A 142 12.59 -1.60 -1.31
N CYS A 143 12.07 -2.51 -2.14
CA CYS A 143 12.41 -3.92 -2.09
C CYS A 143 13.80 -4.10 -2.71
N ARG A 144 14.75 -4.47 -1.88
CA ARG A 144 16.16 -4.61 -2.28
C ARG A 144 16.60 -6.04 -2.17
N THR A 145 17.49 -6.44 -3.08
CA THR A 145 18.16 -7.73 -3.06
C THR A 145 19.61 -7.57 -3.47
N GLN A 146 20.48 -8.43 -3.00
CA GLN A 146 21.87 -8.47 -3.43
C GLN A 146 21.97 -9.13 -4.81
N PRO A 147 22.95 -8.76 -5.64
CA PRO A 147 23.11 -9.36 -6.95
C PRO A 147 23.24 -10.89 -6.87
N GLY A 148 22.34 -11.60 -7.58
CA GLY A 148 22.32 -13.06 -7.62
C GLY A 148 21.53 -13.73 -6.49
N GLU A 149 20.93 -12.96 -5.57
CA GLU A 149 20.08 -13.48 -4.52
C GLU A 149 18.59 -13.30 -4.86
N LYS A 150 17.74 -14.18 -4.31
CA LYS A 150 16.30 -14.03 -4.38
C LYS A 150 15.85 -13.00 -3.33
N TRP A 151 14.93 -12.12 -3.68
CA TRP A 151 14.35 -11.18 -2.73
C TRP A 151 13.60 -11.90 -1.60
N VAL A 152 13.89 -11.51 -0.35
CA VAL A 152 13.27 -12.06 0.87
C VAL A 152 12.80 -10.97 1.84
N GLY A 153 12.98 -9.68 1.50
CA GLY A 153 12.53 -8.54 2.29
C GLY A 153 13.45 -8.13 3.44
N ASN A 154 14.64 -8.72 3.57
CA ASN A 154 15.57 -8.41 4.67
C ASN A 154 16.27 -7.05 4.51
N ASP A 155 16.38 -6.54 3.27
CA ASP A 155 17.07 -5.30 2.94
C ASP A 155 16.09 -4.17 2.57
N ASP A 156 14.79 -4.38 2.82
CA ASP A 156 13.76 -3.40 2.51
C ASP A 156 13.89 -2.16 3.41
N VAL A 157 13.79 -0.97 2.80
CA VAL A 157 13.85 0.31 3.51
C VAL A 157 12.75 1.24 3.06
N SER A 158 12.31 2.13 3.93
CA SER A 158 11.28 3.13 3.64
C SER A 158 11.86 4.47 3.18
N ALA A 159 11.11 5.15 2.33
CA ALA A 159 11.34 6.52 1.91
C ALA A 159 10.01 7.25 1.68
N VAL A 160 10.08 8.56 1.52
CA VAL A 160 8.95 9.39 1.14
C VAL A 160 9.27 10.09 -0.18
N LYS A 161 8.41 9.96 -1.15
CA LYS A 161 8.43 10.78 -2.37
C LYS A 161 7.69 12.07 -2.09
N ILE A 162 8.33 13.21 -2.30
CA ILE A 162 7.72 14.53 -2.13
C ILE A 162 7.56 15.21 -3.48
N SER A 163 6.35 15.72 -3.73
CA SER A 163 6.02 16.53 -4.88
C SER A 163 5.52 17.90 -4.43
N SER A 164 6.06 18.98 -5.03
CA SER A 164 5.60 20.35 -4.83
C SER A 164 4.84 20.93 -6.03
N ASP A 165 4.57 20.10 -7.03
CA ASP A 165 3.99 20.51 -8.32
C ASP A 165 2.74 19.71 -8.71
N GLY A 166 2.04 19.14 -7.71
CA GLY A 166 0.82 18.36 -7.93
C GLY A 166 1.06 16.98 -8.56
N GLY A 167 2.17 16.35 -8.20
CA GLY A 167 2.49 14.98 -8.63
C GLY A 167 3.17 14.86 -9.99
N LYS A 168 3.59 15.98 -10.61
CA LYS A 168 4.28 15.95 -11.90
C LYS A 168 5.74 15.53 -11.77
N SER A 169 6.38 15.91 -10.67
CA SER A 169 7.73 15.45 -10.32
C SER A 169 7.82 15.05 -8.85
N TRP A 170 8.74 14.14 -8.56
CA TRP A 170 8.93 13.57 -7.23
C TRP A 170 10.41 13.52 -6.86
N ARG A 171 10.73 13.92 -5.66
CA ARG A 171 12.07 13.76 -5.08
C ARG A 171 12.02 12.77 -3.91
N ASP A 172 13.11 12.09 -3.66
CA ASP A 172 13.26 11.14 -2.56
C ASP A 172 13.74 11.79 -1.28
N VAL A 173 13.13 11.35 -0.17
CA VAL A 173 13.58 11.60 1.19
C VAL A 173 13.68 10.23 1.89
N ALA A 174 14.89 9.82 2.22
CA ALA A 174 15.12 8.55 2.91
C ALA A 174 14.67 8.63 4.37
N VAL A 175 14.09 7.54 4.88
CA VAL A 175 13.87 7.38 6.33
C VAL A 175 15.09 6.67 6.91
N PRO A 176 15.90 7.34 7.75
CA PRO A 176 17.12 6.74 8.31
C PRO A 176 16.80 5.55 9.20
N GLY A 177 17.63 4.50 9.14
CA GLY A 177 17.47 3.32 10.01
C GLY A 177 16.18 2.52 9.79
N SER A 178 15.50 2.69 8.65
CA SER A 178 14.18 2.06 8.36
C SER A 178 14.28 0.62 7.85
N LEU A 179 15.41 -0.07 8.05
CA LEU A 179 15.56 -1.46 7.63
C LEU A 179 14.45 -2.34 8.19
N GLY A 180 13.73 -3.05 7.31
CA GLY A 180 12.59 -3.89 7.67
C GLY A 180 11.31 -3.15 8.06
N CYS A 181 11.32 -1.83 8.18
CA CYS A 181 10.14 -1.00 8.40
C CYS A 181 9.53 -0.63 7.06
N VAL A 182 8.37 -1.21 6.72
CA VAL A 182 7.70 -1.04 5.42
C VAL A 182 6.24 -0.62 5.59
N HIS A 183 5.54 -0.33 4.50
CA HIS A 183 4.14 0.13 4.51
C HIS A 183 3.93 1.37 5.39
N MET A 184 4.90 2.30 5.36
CA MET A 184 4.85 3.56 6.08
C MET A 184 3.49 4.25 5.89
N ASN A 185 2.76 4.49 6.97
CA ASN A 185 1.49 5.22 6.95
C ASN A 185 1.67 6.56 7.66
N ILE A 186 1.56 7.65 6.93
CA ILE A 186 1.76 9.03 7.42
C ILE A 186 0.43 9.65 7.80
N THR A 187 0.38 10.33 8.94
CA THR A 187 -0.72 11.22 9.34
C THR A 187 -0.17 12.46 10.02
N ALA A 188 -0.88 13.58 9.91
CA ALA A 188 -0.50 14.84 10.54
C ALA A 188 -1.21 15.01 11.90
N LEU A 189 -0.48 15.46 12.90
CA LEU A 189 -1.05 15.92 14.18
C LEU A 189 -1.51 17.38 14.07
N PRO A 190 -2.38 17.85 14.98
CA PRO A 190 -2.88 19.24 14.96
C PRO A 190 -1.80 20.33 15.07
N ASN A 191 -0.64 20.00 15.62
CA ASN A 191 0.51 20.90 15.72
C ASN A 191 1.41 20.91 14.46
N GLY A 192 1.03 20.17 13.41
CA GLY A 192 1.80 20.09 12.16
C GLY A 192 2.88 19.00 12.15
N THR A 193 3.18 18.35 13.27
CA THR A 193 4.09 17.20 13.31
C THR A 193 3.49 16.05 12.49
N LEU A 194 4.29 15.45 11.62
CA LEU A 194 3.93 14.25 10.90
C LEU A 194 4.34 13.02 11.71
N VAL A 195 3.44 12.08 11.81
CA VAL A 195 3.66 10.78 12.46
C VAL A 195 3.58 9.69 11.41
N ALA A 196 4.49 8.74 11.47
CA ALA A 196 4.48 7.57 10.61
C ALA A 196 4.50 6.28 11.44
N LEU A 197 3.63 5.34 11.10
CA LEU A 197 3.62 3.99 11.63
C LEU A 197 3.98 2.98 10.54
N TYR A 198 4.69 1.91 10.93
CA TYR A 198 5.24 0.93 10.01
C TYR A 198 4.84 -0.49 10.38
N ARG A 199 4.60 -1.30 9.36
CA ARG A 199 4.68 -2.76 9.43
C ARG A 199 6.14 -3.16 9.59
N SER A 200 6.40 -4.20 10.38
CA SER A 200 7.73 -4.76 10.58
C SER A 200 7.90 -6.08 9.82
N ARG A 201 8.96 -6.19 9.02
CA ARG A 201 9.38 -7.46 8.39
C ARG A 201 9.80 -8.49 9.44
N TRP A 202 10.21 -8.03 10.64
CA TRP A 202 10.63 -8.88 11.76
C TRP A 202 9.44 -9.51 12.51
N ALA A 203 8.20 -9.09 12.20
CA ALA A 203 6.97 -9.57 12.83
C ALA A 203 6.97 -9.44 14.37
N ASP A 204 7.53 -8.37 14.87
CA ASP A 204 7.74 -8.06 16.29
C ASP A 204 6.80 -6.95 16.78
N HIS A 205 7.06 -5.70 16.40
CA HIS A 205 6.35 -4.51 16.84
C HIS A 205 5.88 -3.65 15.65
N ILE A 206 4.89 -2.79 15.91
CA ILE A 206 4.66 -1.62 15.07
C ILE A 206 5.76 -0.62 15.37
N TYR A 207 6.41 -0.08 14.32
CA TYR A 207 7.43 0.95 14.48
C TYR A 207 6.82 2.33 14.25
N TYR A 208 7.46 3.34 14.82
CA TYR A 208 7.03 4.74 14.80
C TYR A 208 8.22 5.64 14.43
N SER A 209 7.98 6.64 13.61
CA SER A 209 8.88 7.78 13.38
C SER A 209 8.10 9.09 13.24
N GLN A 210 8.78 10.21 13.27
CA GLN A 210 8.17 11.53 13.13
C GLN A 210 9.01 12.46 12.27
N SER A 211 8.35 13.47 11.73
CA SER A 211 8.94 14.61 11.02
C SER A 211 8.31 15.90 11.54
N GLU A 212 9.16 16.91 11.81
CA GLU A 212 8.74 18.24 12.28
C GLU A 212 8.91 19.32 11.21
N ASP A 213 9.40 18.95 10.02
CA ASP A 213 9.78 19.83 8.92
C ASP A 213 9.00 19.57 7.62
N GLY A 214 7.79 19.00 7.74
CA GLY A 214 6.95 18.72 6.58
C GLY A 214 7.43 17.54 5.74
N GLY A 215 8.12 16.57 6.33
CA GLY A 215 8.59 15.36 5.67
C GLY A 215 9.97 15.48 5.04
N GLU A 216 10.66 16.62 5.24
CA GLU A 216 12.01 16.85 4.70
C GLU A 216 13.06 16.00 5.40
N SER A 217 12.83 15.69 6.67
CA SER A 217 13.60 14.70 7.43
C SER A 217 12.70 13.89 8.35
N TRP A 218 13.14 12.71 8.72
CA TRP A 218 12.43 11.77 9.57
C TRP A 218 13.35 11.25 10.69
N SER A 219 12.79 11.05 11.87
CA SER A 219 13.51 10.30 12.91
C SER A 219 13.67 8.84 12.48
N GLN A 220 14.69 8.17 13.01
CA GLN A 220 14.82 6.72 12.88
C GLN A 220 13.59 6.04 13.47
N PRO A 221 13.00 5.02 12.78
CA PRO A 221 11.90 4.25 13.35
C PRO A 221 12.28 3.53 14.64
N GLU A 222 11.45 3.69 15.67
CA GLU A 222 11.59 3.03 16.95
C GLU A 222 10.41 2.07 17.19
N PRO A 223 10.61 0.92 17.84
CA PRO A 223 9.53 -0.01 18.16
C PRO A 223 8.57 0.60 19.18
N THR A 224 7.27 0.47 18.95
CA THR A 224 6.22 0.77 19.94
C THR A 224 5.98 -0.45 20.84
N THR A 225 5.09 -0.30 21.82
CA THR A 225 4.60 -1.43 22.64
C THR A 225 3.57 -2.29 21.93
N LEU A 226 3.09 -1.88 20.75
CA LEU A 226 2.07 -2.59 19.99
C LEU A 226 2.70 -3.70 19.14
N PRO A 227 2.13 -4.91 19.14
CA PRO A 227 2.67 -6.02 18.36
C PRO A 227 2.38 -5.85 16.86
N ASN A 228 3.20 -6.50 16.05
CA ASN A 228 2.97 -6.65 14.61
C ASN A 228 3.34 -8.06 14.15
N ASN A 229 2.51 -8.66 13.33
CA ASN A 229 2.73 -9.99 12.75
C ASN A 229 3.13 -9.92 11.27
N ASN A 230 3.88 -8.90 10.88
CA ASN A 230 4.23 -8.61 9.50
C ASN A 230 2.98 -8.32 8.61
N SER A 231 1.95 -7.71 9.20
CA SER A 231 0.76 -7.23 8.50
C SER A 231 0.74 -5.70 8.43
N SER A 232 0.09 -5.16 7.39
CA SER A 232 -0.09 -3.72 7.21
C SER A 232 -0.88 -3.12 8.37
N VAL A 233 -0.56 -1.87 8.71
CA VAL A 233 -1.27 -1.07 9.70
C VAL A 233 -1.90 0.15 9.02
N GLN A 234 -2.98 0.68 9.58
CA GLN A 234 -3.61 1.90 9.09
C GLN A 234 -3.85 2.85 10.26
N VAL A 235 -3.28 4.05 10.19
CA VAL A 235 -3.46 5.12 11.17
C VAL A 235 -4.11 6.34 10.51
N THR A 236 -4.92 7.04 11.29
CA THR A 236 -5.47 8.36 10.92
C THR A 236 -5.60 9.22 12.15
N THR A 237 -5.51 10.54 11.97
CA THR A 237 -5.80 11.52 13.03
C THR A 237 -7.28 11.86 13.01
N LEU A 238 -7.94 11.73 14.15
CA LEU A 238 -9.34 12.12 14.36
C LEU A 238 -9.44 13.64 14.59
N GLN A 239 -10.66 14.19 14.54
CA GLN A 239 -10.91 15.63 14.68
C GLN A 239 -10.44 16.22 16.01
N ASP A 240 -10.39 15.41 17.06
CA ASP A 240 -9.89 15.82 18.40
C ASP A 240 -8.37 15.67 18.55
N GLY A 241 -7.67 15.28 17.50
CA GLY A 241 -6.22 15.02 17.50
C GLY A 241 -5.82 13.63 17.97
N THR A 242 -6.78 12.79 18.36
CA THR A 242 -6.51 11.39 18.73
C THR A 242 -6.12 10.58 17.51
N LEU A 243 -5.13 9.68 17.63
CA LEU A 243 -4.77 8.73 16.60
C LEU A 243 -5.67 7.49 16.69
N ALA A 244 -6.36 7.18 15.60
CA ALA A 244 -7.06 5.91 15.43
C ALA A 244 -6.18 4.96 14.60
N LEU A 245 -5.95 3.75 15.13
CA LEU A 245 -5.10 2.73 14.52
C LEU A 245 -5.87 1.43 14.35
N VAL A 246 -5.81 0.86 13.15
CA VAL A 246 -6.29 -0.49 12.84
C VAL A 246 -5.10 -1.38 12.53
N PHE A 247 -4.99 -2.49 13.24
CA PHE A 247 -3.87 -3.45 13.12
C PHE A 247 -4.25 -4.83 13.66
N ASN A 248 -3.46 -5.85 13.34
CA ASN A 248 -3.56 -7.17 13.98
C ASN A 248 -2.83 -7.15 15.33
N ASN A 249 -3.58 -7.32 16.41
CA ASN A 249 -3.04 -7.31 17.78
C ASN A 249 -2.34 -8.63 18.12
N MET A 250 -1.33 -8.99 17.35
CA MET A 250 -0.49 -10.19 17.54
C MET A 250 0.89 -9.98 16.94
N SER A 251 1.87 -10.75 17.44
CA SER A 251 3.22 -10.81 16.90
C SER A 251 3.57 -12.26 16.57
N ALA A 252 4.57 -12.47 15.74
CA ALA A 252 5.15 -13.79 15.51
C ALA A 252 6.32 -14.10 16.48
N ALA A 253 6.47 -13.33 17.54
CA ALA A 253 7.47 -13.59 18.57
C ALA A 253 7.19 -14.96 19.23
N GLY A 254 8.13 -15.92 19.06
CA GLY A 254 7.98 -17.29 19.52
C GLY A 254 7.42 -18.28 18.50
N ALA A 255 7.09 -17.84 17.26
CA ALA A 255 6.77 -18.76 16.18
C ALA A 255 7.99 -19.62 15.83
N THR A 256 7.79 -20.95 15.84
CA THR A 256 8.85 -21.92 15.52
C THR A 256 9.12 -22.03 14.02
N GLU A 257 8.15 -21.63 13.22
CA GLU A 257 8.24 -21.57 11.75
C GLU A 257 7.85 -20.19 11.27
N ARG A 258 8.75 -19.55 10.53
CA ARG A 258 8.51 -18.27 9.88
C ARG A 258 8.60 -18.47 8.37
N ARG A 259 7.54 -18.10 7.67
CA ARG A 259 7.58 -18.02 6.22
C ARG A 259 8.57 -16.92 5.80
N ALA A 260 9.64 -17.28 5.12
CA ALA A 260 10.69 -16.33 4.71
C ALA A 260 10.18 -15.36 3.63
N SER A 261 9.34 -15.86 2.70
CA SER A 261 8.73 -15.07 1.65
C SER A 261 7.31 -15.58 1.34
N LEU A 262 6.41 -14.68 0.90
CA LEU A 262 5.10 -15.08 0.34
C LEU A 262 5.21 -15.85 -0.96
N TYR A 263 6.37 -15.84 -1.59
CA TYR A 263 6.63 -16.34 -2.94
C TYR A 263 7.56 -17.56 -2.97
N ASP A 264 7.93 -18.12 -1.81
CA ASP A 264 8.81 -19.31 -1.73
C ASP A 264 8.21 -20.54 -2.43
N GLU A 265 6.90 -20.50 -2.72
CA GLU A 265 6.17 -21.57 -3.40
C GLU A 265 5.84 -21.27 -4.86
N ILE A 266 6.25 -20.11 -5.36
CA ILE A 266 6.09 -19.74 -6.77
C ILE A 266 7.37 -20.11 -7.50
N ASP A 267 7.43 -21.33 -8.04
CA ASP A 267 8.46 -21.69 -9.01
C ASP A 267 8.16 -21.03 -10.36
N ASP A 268 9.18 -20.42 -10.97
CA ASP A 268 9.13 -19.82 -12.31
C ASP A 268 8.84 -20.91 -13.37
N GLY A 269 7.59 -21.38 -13.44
CA GLY A 269 7.13 -22.31 -14.46
C GLY A 269 6.45 -23.60 -13.96
N ASP A 270 6.28 -23.80 -12.68
CA ASP A 270 5.52 -24.93 -12.15
C ASP A 270 4.08 -24.51 -11.79
N ASP A 271 3.09 -25.05 -12.54
CA ASP A 271 1.66 -24.88 -12.26
C ASP A 271 1.16 -25.73 -11.06
N SER A 272 2.01 -26.52 -10.42
CA SER A 272 1.67 -27.30 -9.24
C SER A 272 1.70 -26.46 -7.96
N ARG A 273 0.69 -25.62 -7.78
CA ARG A 273 0.56 -24.70 -6.64
C ARG A 273 0.18 -25.47 -5.38
N LYS A 274 1.05 -25.41 -4.36
CA LYS A 274 0.66 -25.78 -3.00
C LYS A 274 -0.30 -24.73 -2.45
N GLU A 275 -1.34 -25.15 -1.74
CA GLU A 275 -2.25 -24.21 -1.08
C GLU A 275 -1.47 -23.23 -0.19
N PRO A 276 -1.73 -21.91 -0.27
CA PRO A 276 -1.05 -20.93 0.54
C PRO A 276 -1.37 -21.20 2.01
N GLN A 277 -0.33 -21.38 2.82
CA GLN A 277 -0.53 -21.44 4.27
C GLN A 277 -1.02 -20.08 4.76
N ALA A 278 -2.06 -20.09 5.59
CA ALA A 278 -2.61 -18.89 6.20
C ALA A 278 -1.50 -18.12 6.94
N ARG A 279 -1.52 -16.79 6.82
CA ARG A 279 -0.75 -15.94 7.72
C ARG A 279 -1.35 -16.07 9.11
N GLU A 280 -0.70 -16.79 10.00
CA GLU A 280 -1.02 -16.79 11.42
C GLU A 280 -0.52 -15.52 12.10
#